data_91b6845a58ff0d5c8e7b666a4a723b53
#
_entry.id   91b6845a58ff0d5c8e7b666a4a723b53
#
_cell.length_a   1.000
_cell.length_b   1.000
_cell.length_c   1.000
_cell.angle_alpha   90.00
_cell.angle_beta   90.00
_cell.angle_gamma   90.00
#
_symmetry.space_group_name_H-M   'P 1'
#
loop_
_entity.id
_entity.type
_entity.pdbx_description
1 polymer ?
#
loop_
_entity_poly.entity_id
_entity_poly.type
_entity_poly.pdbx_seq_one_letter_code
_entity_poly.pdbx_strand_id
1 'polypeptide(L)'
;TDLPRADVNGKPSYAQVKSIGDSYGYSAQEMRASRLAGKSLDARKAESARLAIDTKNNQIAWRGDEESGLMGVLSTGQNIPLFTITANASGKTKWTEKSADEILADVNGMAKQVAKVTKNVERPDTLCVPAEVYMDISTRRIPDTTATVLSFILEHAPYIKNVVSAAELDADS
;
A
#
# COMPACT_ATOMS: atom_id res chain seq x y z
N THR A 1 36.17 25.74 27.13
CA THR A 1 34.99 25.65 26.26
C THR A 1 34.52 24.20 26.34
N ASP A 2 33.43 23.97 27.07
CA ASP A 2 32.87 22.62 27.21
C ASP A 2 32.06 22.31 25.96
N LEU A 3 32.36 21.20 25.30
CA LEU A 3 31.64 20.76 24.11
C LEU A 3 30.34 20.08 24.59
N PRO A 4 29.19 20.33 23.92
CA PRO A 4 27.94 19.66 24.23
C PRO A 4 28.10 18.14 24.04
N ARG A 5 27.77 17.39 25.10
CA ARG A 5 27.79 15.93 25.05
C ARG A 5 26.57 15.43 24.27
N ALA A 6 26.81 14.52 23.33
CA ALA A 6 25.72 13.76 22.71
C ALA A 6 25.28 12.65 23.66
N ASP A 7 24.07 12.74 24.18
CA ASP A 7 23.48 11.73 25.05
C ASP A 7 22.48 10.88 24.26
N VAL A 8 22.57 9.57 24.42
CA VAL A 8 21.65 8.62 23.77
C VAL A 8 20.70 8.08 24.84
N ASN A 9 19.45 8.50 24.78
CA ASN A 9 18.40 8.00 25.66
C ASN A 9 17.62 6.89 24.96
N GLY A 10 17.74 5.65 25.43
CA GLY A 10 16.91 4.52 24.99
C GLY A 10 15.58 4.52 25.74
N LYS A 11 14.46 4.43 25.02
CA LYS A 11 13.14 4.16 25.59
C LYS A 11 12.74 2.73 25.23
N PRO A 12 12.28 1.91 26.18
CA PRO A 12 11.70 0.61 25.86
C PRO A 12 10.40 0.82 25.07
N SER A 13 10.21 0.07 24.00
CA SER A 13 8.96 0.01 23.28
C SER A 13 8.45 -1.44 23.29
N TYR A 14 7.15 -1.59 23.37
CA TYR A 14 6.49 -2.90 23.38
C TYR A 14 5.62 -3.00 22.13
N ALA A 15 5.73 -4.12 21.41
CA ALA A 15 4.86 -4.46 20.32
C ALA A 15 4.10 -5.75 20.65
N GLN A 16 2.82 -5.79 20.27
CA GLN A 16 2.03 -7.02 20.40
C GLN A 16 2.35 -7.95 19.24
N VAL A 17 2.56 -9.22 19.57
CA VAL A 17 2.75 -10.29 18.58
C VAL A 17 1.52 -11.19 18.65
N LYS A 18 0.88 -11.40 17.51
CA LYS A 18 -0.29 -12.28 17.35
C LYS A 18 0.05 -13.39 16.36
N SER A 19 -0.47 -14.58 16.59
CA SER A 19 -0.36 -15.69 15.65
C SER A 19 -1.61 -15.77 14.81
N ILE A 20 -1.43 -16.02 13.52
CA ILE A 20 -2.51 -16.27 12.57
C ILE A 20 -2.42 -17.73 12.17
N GLY A 21 -3.56 -18.44 12.19
CA GLY A 21 -3.64 -19.82 11.78
C GLY A 21 -4.95 -20.09 11.08
N ASP A 22 -4.94 -21.01 10.15
CA ASP A 22 -6.11 -21.56 9.51
C ASP A 22 -6.09 -23.08 9.64
N SER A 23 -7.26 -23.71 9.67
CA SER A 23 -7.39 -25.14 9.80
C SER A 23 -8.28 -25.69 8.70
N TYR A 24 -7.92 -26.86 8.18
CA TYR A 24 -8.75 -27.56 7.21
C TYR A 24 -8.96 -29.01 7.61
N GLY A 25 -10.15 -29.51 7.34
CA GLY A 25 -10.54 -30.88 7.62
C GLY A 25 -10.97 -31.62 6.36
N TYR A 26 -11.10 -32.93 6.47
CA TYR A 26 -11.56 -33.81 5.40
C TYR A 26 -12.80 -34.57 5.85
N SER A 27 -13.81 -34.61 4.99
CA SER A 27 -14.89 -35.60 5.13
C SER A 27 -14.51 -36.91 4.45
N ALA A 28 -15.04 -38.02 4.95
CA ALA A 28 -14.82 -39.34 4.34
C ALA A 28 -15.30 -39.38 2.88
N GLN A 29 -16.34 -38.62 2.55
CA GLN A 29 -16.89 -38.51 1.19
C GLN A 29 -15.94 -37.77 0.25
N GLU A 30 -15.37 -36.63 0.70
CA GLU A 30 -14.39 -35.85 -0.08
C GLU A 30 -13.12 -36.68 -0.36
N MET A 31 -12.64 -37.43 0.61
CA MET A 31 -11.49 -38.35 0.43
C MET A 31 -11.74 -39.42 -0.63
N ARG A 32 -12.95 -40.02 -0.63
CA ARG A 32 -13.33 -41.01 -1.64
C ARG A 32 -13.43 -40.40 -3.03
N ALA A 33 -14.08 -39.24 -3.14
CA ALA A 33 -14.21 -38.52 -4.41
C ALA A 33 -12.83 -38.07 -4.99
N SER A 34 -11.95 -37.61 -4.15
CA SER A 34 -10.59 -37.22 -4.53
C SER A 34 -9.77 -38.40 -5.07
N ARG A 35 -9.86 -39.57 -4.41
CA ARG A 35 -9.19 -40.80 -4.88
C ARG A 35 -9.71 -41.23 -6.24
N LEU A 36 -11.03 -41.20 -6.46
CA LEU A 36 -11.65 -41.53 -7.73
C LEU A 36 -11.27 -40.56 -8.85
N ALA A 37 -11.12 -39.28 -8.52
CA ALA A 37 -10.73 -38.24 -9.49
C ALA A 37 -9.21 -38.17 -9.74
N GLY A 38 -8.38 -38.92 -9.04
CA GLY A 38 -6.93 -38.88 -9.13
C GLY A 38 -6.29 -37.52 -8.79
N LYS A 39 -7.01 -36.70 -7.99
CA LYS A 39 -6.56 -35.34 -7.61
C LYS A 39 -6.18 -35.31 -6.13
N SER A 40 -5.05 -34.71 -5.81
CA SER A 40 -4.61 -34.49 -4.44
C SER A 40 -5.46 -33.40 -3.76
N LEU A 41 -6.43 -33.80 -2.95
CA LEU A 41 -7.27 -32.88 -2.17
C LEU A 41 -6.45 -32.17 -1.08
N ASP A 42 -5.48 -32.86 -0.52
CA ASP A 42 -4.61 -32.36 0.54
C ASP A 42 -3.80 -31.14 0.09
N ALA A 43 -3.10 -31.26 -1.02
CA ALA A 43 -2.33 -30.15 -1.57
C ALA A 43 -3.17 -28.91 -1.87
N ARG A 44 -4.39 -29.10 -2.39
CA ARG A 44 -5.29 -27.98 -2.69
C ARG A 44 -5.81 -27.27 -1.44
N LYS A 45 -6.18 -28.05 -0.41
CA LYS A 45 -6.65 -27.47 0.86
C LYS A 45 -5.50 -26.74 1.58
N ALA A 46 -4.29 -27.29 1.56
CA ALA A 46 -3.11 -26.64 2.12
C ALA A 46 -2.77 -25.34 1.38
N GLU A 47 -2.86 -25.34 0.06
CA GLU A 47 -2.64 -24.14 -0.76
C GLU A 47 -3.71 -23.06 -0.48
N SER A 48 -4.98 -23.45 -0.36
CA SER A 48 -6.07 -22.52 -0.02
C SER A 48 -5.90 -21.92 1.38
N ALA A 49 -5.52 -22.72 2.37
CA ALA A 49 -5.26 -22.24 3.73
C ALA A 49 -4.06 -21.26 3.75
N ARG A 50 -2.99 -21.58 3.02
CA ARG A 50 -1.85 -20.67 2.88
C ARG A 50 -2.26 -19.35 2.24
N LEU A 51 -3.02 -19.40 1.16
CA LEU A 51 -3.51 -18.18 0.48
C LEU A 51 -4.39 -17.33 1.42
N ALA A 52 -5.25 -17.97 2.23
CA ALA A 52 -6.08 -17.27 3.22
C ALA A 52 -5.22 -16.57 4.28
N ILE A 53 -4.16 -17.23 4.77
CA ILE A 53 -3.22 -16.63 5.73
C ILE A 53 -2.47 -15.46 5.09
N ASP A 54 -1.94 -15.63 3.87
CA ASP A 54 -1.20 -14.58 3.17
C ASP A 54 -2.11 -13.37 2.88
N THR A 55 -3.35 -13.60 2.48
CA THR A 55 -4.35 -12.54 2.26
C THR A 55 -4.68 -11.80 3.55
N LYS A 56 -4.89 -12.53 4.67
CA LYS A 56 -5.17 -11.92 5.97
C LYS A 56 -3.97 -11.13 6.49
N ASN A 57 -2.74 -11.63 6.30
CA ASN A 57 -1.52 -10.90 6.65
C ASN A 57 -1.41 -9.58 5.89
N ASN A 58 -1.66 -9.61 4.58
CA ASN A 58 -1.65 -8.42 3.75
C ASN A 58 -2.71 -7.40 4.19
N GLN A 59 -3.93 -7.87 4.44
CA GLN A 59 -5.01 -7.03 4.96
C GLN A 59 -4.66 -6.37 6.29
N ILE A 60 -4.07 -7.12 7.24
CA ILE A 60 -3.64 -6.57 8.53
C ILE A 60 -2.50 -5.57 8.35
N ALA A 61 -1.55 -5.82 7.45
CA ALA A 61 -0.46 -4.89 7.19
C ALA A 61 -0.96 -3.53 6.68
N TRP A 62 -1.98 -3.52 5.84
CA TRP A 62 -2.55 -2.28 5.31
C TRP A 62 -3.57 -1.62 6.24
N ARG A 63 -4.55 -2.37 6.73
CA ARG A 63 -5.71 -1.82 7.46
C ARG A 63 -5.64 -2.02 8.97
N GLY A 64 -4.80 -2.96 9.41
CA GLY A 64 -4.79 -3.39 10.80
C GLY A 64 -5.89 -4.40 11.10
N ASP A 65 -6.05 -4.70 12.38
CA ASP A 65 -7.08 -5.55 12.94
C ASP A 65 -7.48 -4.98 14.30
N GLU A 66 -8.62 -4.30 14.35
CA GLU A 66 -9.09 -3.63 15.57
C GLU A 66 -9.36 -4.62 16.70
N GLU A 67 -9.89 -5.80 16.38
CA GLU A 67 -10.21 -6.83 17.38
C GLU A 67 -8.95 -7.34 18.08
N SER A 68 -7.86 -7.48 17.34
CA SER A 68 -6.55 -7.88 17.88
C SER A 68 -5.70 -6.71 18.37
N GLY A 69 -6.13 -5.47 18.17
CA GLY A 69 -5.37 -4.28 18.53
C GLY A 69 -4.13 -4.05 17.65
N LEU A 70 -4.11 -4.61 16.44
CA LEU A 70 -3.03 -4.43 15.47
C LEU A 70 -3.32 -3.24 14.55
N MET A 71 -2.37 -2.34 14.43
CA MET A 71 -2.47 -1.18 13.54
C MET A 71 -1.81 -1.50 12.20
N GLY A 72 -2.49 -1.16 11.11
CA GLY A 72 -1.95 -1.21 9.75
C GLY A 72 -1.46 0.16 9.27
N VAL A 73 -0.85 0.19 8.10
CA VAL A 73 -0.30 1.42 7.51
C VAL A 73 -1.37 2.51 7.34
N LEU A 74 -2.62 2.14 7.03
CA LEU A 74 -3.74 3.05 6.84
C LEU A 74 -4.49 3.38 8.13
N SER A 75 -4.11 2.81 9.28
CA SER A 75 -4.80 3.05 10.55
C SER A 75 -4.56 4.47 11.05
N THR A 76 -5.60 5.11 11.57
CA THR A 76 -5.58 6.52 12.00
C THR A 76 -4.68 6.82 13.21
N GLY A 77 -4.18 5.81 13.91
CA GLY A 77 -3.30 5.96 15.08
C GLY A 77 -1.79 5.94 14.78
N GLN A 78 -1.38 5.80 13.53
CA GLN A 78 0.01 5.55 13.13
C GLN A 78 0.85 6.82 13.02
N ASN A 79 0.65 7.92 13.48
CA ASN A 79 1.49 9.13 13.34
C ASN A 79 2.09 9.34 11.93
N ILE A 80 1.50 8.73 10.90
CA ILE A 80 1.90 8.94 9.51
C ILE A 80 1.21 10.22 9.04
N PRO A 81 1.98 11.24 8.58
CA PRO A 81 1.40 12.51 8.16
C PRO A 81 0.48 12.31 6.96
N LEU A 82 -0.73 12.83 7.03
CA LEU A 82 -1.67 12.83 5.92
C LEU A 82 -1.39 14.04 5.02
N PHE A 83 -1.33 13.80 3.71
CA PHE A 83 -1.32 14.85 2.69
C PHE A 83 -2.73 15.02 2.13
N THR A 84 -3.22 16.25 2.18
CA THR A 84 -4.52 16.58 1.57
C THR A 84 -4.30 16.99 0.12
N ILE A 85 -4.85 16.22 -0.80
CA ILE A 85 -4.81 16.53 -2.24
C ILE A 85 -5.57 17.83 -2.48
N THR A 86 -4.92 18.77 -3.18
CA THR A 86 -5.55 20.05 -3.52
C THR A 86 -6.56 19.86 -4.64
N ALA A 87 -7.75 20.44 -4.49
CA ALA A 87 -8.74 20.47 -5.56
C ALA A 87 -8.22 21.30 -6.75
N ASN A 88 -8.53 20.88 -7.97
CA ASN A 88 -8.24 21.66 -9.16
C ASN A 88 -9.18 22.88 -9.29
N ALA A 89 -9.02 23.67 -10.34
CA ALA A 89 -9.85 24.87 -10.59
C ALA A 89 -11.35 24.57 -10.69
N SER A 90 -11.72 23.32 -11.02
CA SER A 90 -13.11 22.84 -11.08
C SER A 90 -13.60 22.21 -9.77
N GLY A 91 -12.81 22.27 -8.69
CA GLY A 91 -13.15 21.71 -7.38
C GLY A 91 -12.98 20.19 -7.29
N LYS A 92 -12.28 19.56 -8.24
CA LYS A 92 -12.11 18.10 -8.30
C LYS A 92 -10.79 17.67 -7.65
N THR A 93 -10.84 16.58 -6.88
CA THR A 93 -9.68 16.00 -6.18
C THR A 93 -9.22 14.68 -6.78
N LYS A 94 -10.10 13.96 -7.50
CA LYS A 94 -9.78 12.67 -8.10
C LYS A 94 -8.81 12.83 -9.28
N TRP A 95 -7.80 11.99 -9.37
CA TRP A 95 -6.80 12.04 -10.44
C TRP A 95 -7.39 11.71 -11.83
N THR A 96 -8.47 10.98 -11.89
CA THR A 96 -9.20 10.74 -13.14
C THR A 96 -9.75 12.03 -13.79
N GLU A 97 -9.96 13.08 -12.98
CA GLU A 97 -10.51 14.36 -13.39
C GLU A 97 -9.45 15.52 -13.41
N LYS A 98 -8.18 15.18 -13.17
CA LYS A 98 -7.05 16.12 -13.15
C LYS A 98 -6.19 15.98 -14.39
N SER A 99 -5.51 17.07 -14.76
CA SER A 99 -4.46 17.08 -15.79
C SER A 99 -3.19 16.39 -15.29
N ALA A 100 -2.29 16.03 -16.22
CA ALA A 100 -1.01 15.41 -15.88
C ALA A 100 -0.15 16.33 -14.98
N ASP A 101 -0.15 17.63 -15.23
CA ASP A 101 0.59 18.62 -14.44
C ASP A 101 0.03 18.73 -13.00
N GLU A 102 -1.30 18.70 -12.85
CA GLU A 102 -1.95 18.71 -11.54
C GLU A 102 -1.64 17.44 -10.74
N ILE A 103 -1.62 16.29 -11.40
CA ILE A 103 -1.23 15.01 -10.77
C ILE A 103 0.25 15.06 -10.37
N LEU A 104 1.14 15.55 -11.23
CA LEU A 104 2.55 15.72 -10.89
C LEU A 104 2.74 16.69 -9.72
N ALA A 105 1.97 17.76 -9.64
CA ALA A 105 1.99 18.67 -8.51
C ALA A 105 1.56 18.01 -7.21
N ASP A 106 0.53 17.15 -7.22
CA ASP A 106 0.10 16.35 -6.08
C ASP A 106 1.21 15.38 -5.63
N VAL A 107 1.82 14.63 -6.55
CA VAL A 107 2.91 13.69 -6.26
C VAL A 107 4.11 14.42 -5.63
N ASN A 108 4.51 15.53 -6.21
CA ASN A 108 5.60 16.34 -5.66
C ASN A 108 5.22 16.95 -4.30
N GLY A 109 3.96 17.32 -4.10
CA GLY A 109 3.43 17.78 -2.81
C GLY A 109 3.55 16.74 -1.72
N MET A 110 3.15 15.49 -2.00
CA MET A 110 3.31 14.35 -1.09
C MET A 110 4.79 14.11 -0.75
N ALA A 111 5.65 14.05 -1.75
CA ALA A 111 7.08 13.85 -1.55
C ALA A 111 7.73 14.97 -0.72
N LYS A 112 7.34 16.23 -0.97
CA LYS A 112 7.79 17.39 -0.21
C LYS A 112 7.34 17.34 1.25
N GLN A 113 6.13 16.84 1.51
CA GLN A 113 5.64 16.70 2.88
C GLN A 113 6.45 15.66 3.66
N VAL A 114 6.76 14.51 3.08
CA VAL A 114 7.64 13.50 3.69
C VAL A 114 9.00 14.12 4.02
N ALA A 115 9.63 14.77 3.06
CA ALA A 115 10.92 15.43 3.27
C ALA A 115 10.86 16.51 4.37
N LYS A 116 9.77 17.27 4.45
CA LYS A 116 9.59 18.31 5.49
C LYS A 116 9.43 17.70 6.88
N VAL A 117 8.61 16.66 7.04
CA VAL A 117 8.35 16.02 8.33
C VAL A 117 9.60 15.31 8.84
N THR A 118 10.33 14.64 7.96
CA THR A 118 11.57 13.92 8.31
C THR A 118 12.82 14.80 8.30
N LYS A 119 12.69 16.11 8.07
CA LYS A 119 13.80 17.07 7.94
C LYS A 119 14.83 16.63 6.88
N ASN A 120 14.36 16.13 5.75
CA ASN A 120 15.15 15.57 4.64
C ASN A 120 15.95 14.30 4.97
N VAL A 121 15.64 13.61 6.05
CA VAL A 121 16.27 12.30 6.37
C VAL A 121 15.73 11.24 5.42
N GLU A 122 14.40 11.21 5.23
CA GLU A 122 13.73 10.23 4.38
C GLU A 122 13.25 10.88 3.07
N ARG A 123 13.34 10.10 1.98
CA ARG A 123 12.86 10.50 0.66
C ARG A 123 12.00 9.37 0.09
N PRO A 124 10.75 9.62 -0.28
CA PRO A 124 9.90 8.59 -0.85
C PRO A 124 10.39 8.25 -2.26
N ASP A 125 10.60 7.00 -2.53
CA ASP A 125 11.00 6.49 -3.85
C ASP A 125 9.90 5.70 -4.55
N THR A 126 8.88 5.30 -3.81
CA THR A 126 7.78 4.47 -4.31
C THR A 126 6.43 5.14 -4.01
N LEU A 127 5.60 5.23 -5.03
CA LEU A 127 4.23 5.71 -4.95
C LEU A 127 3.27 4.54 -5.06
N CYS A 128 2.44 4.33 -4.03
CA CYS A 128 1.36 3.35 -4.05
C CYS A 128 0.06 4.05 -4.41
N VAL A 129 -0.68 3.51 -5.37
CA VAL A 129 -1.97 4.05 -5.82
C VAL A 129 -3.01 2.93 -5.91
N PRO A 130 -4.33 3.25 -5.83
CA PRO A 130 -5.40 2.30 -6.10
C PRO A 130 -5.25 1.66 -7.48
N ALA A 131 -5.74 0.43 -7.64
CA ALA A 131 -5.60 -0.30 -8.92
C ALA A 131 -6.29 0.42 -10.09
N GLU A 132 -7.46 0.99 -9.84
CA GLU A 132 -8.19 1.79 -10.84
C GLU A 132 -7.38 3.02 -11.29
N VAL A 133 -6.80 3.74 -10.35
CA VAL A 133 -5.97 4.92 -10.63
C VAL A 133 -4.71 4.53 -11.40
N TYR A 134 -4.07 3.40 -11.03
CA TYR A 134 -2.90 2.90 -11.73
C TYR A 134 -3.20 2.59 -13.20
N MET A 135 -4.33 1.92 -13.47
CA MET A 135 -4.76 1.62 -14.83
C MET A 135 -5.03 2.90 -15.63
N ASP A 136 -5.70 3.90 -15.03
CA ASP A 136 -5.97 5.19 -15.67
C ASP A 136 -4.67 5.90 -16.05
N ILE A 137 -3.76 6.14 -15.11
CA ILE A 137 -2.51 6.86 -15.39
C ILE A 137 -1.57 6.11 -16.34
N SER A 138 -1.66 4.77 -16.38
CA SER A 138 -0.84 3.95 -17.28
C SER A 138 -1.29 4.03 -18.73
N THR A 139 -2.58 4.21 -18.95
CA THR A 139 -3.19 4.18 -20.30
C THR A 139 -3.51 5.57 -20.83
N ARG A 140 -3.78 6.53 -19.95
CA ARG A 140 -4.14 7.89 -20.34
C ARG A 140 -2.95 8.63 -20.92
N ARG A 141 -3.10 9.05 -22.17
CA ARG A 141 -2.09 9.86 -22.87
C ARG A 141 -2.24 11.34 -22.53
N ILE A 142 -1.10 12.02 -22.49
CA ILE A 142 -1.06 13.48 -22.40
C ILE A 142 -1.38 14.04 -23.78
N PRO A 143 -2.30 15.01 -23.90
CA PRO A 143 -2.63 15.63 -25.18
C PRO A 143 -1.38 16.08 -25.93
N ASP A 144 -1.39 15.90 -27.26
CA ASP A 144 -0.31 16.31 -28.18
C ASP A 144 1.05 15.61 -27.95
N THR A 145 1.07 14.50 -27.18
CA THR A 145 2.27 13.72 -26.93
C THR A 145 2.03 12.22 -27.08
N THR A 146 3.11 11.44 -27.15
CA THR A 146 3.06 9.98 -27.10
C THR A 146 3.22 9.45 -25.66
N ALA A 147 3.49 10.33 -24.70
CA ALA A 147 3.71 9.96 -23.30
C ALA A 147 2.41 9.67 -22.57
N THR A 148 2.45 8.72 -21.64
CA THR A 148 1.36 8.48 -20.69
C THR A 148 1.57 9.30 -19.42
N VAL A 149 0.51 9.50 -18.64
CA VAL A 149 0.61 10.21 -17.36
C VAL A 149 1.61 9.50 -16.43
N LEU A 150 1.63 8.17 -16.43
CA LEU A 150 2.59 7.39 -15.64
C LEU A 150 4.04 7.66 -16.05
N SER A 151 4.34 7.65 -17.36
CA SER A 151 5.71 7.94 -17.85
C SER A 151 6.14 9.37 -17.51
N PHE A 152 5.21 10.31 -17.58
CA PHE A 152 5.45 11.71 -17.22
C PHE A 152 5.78 11.88 -15.73
N ILE A 153 5.05 11.19 -14.83
CA ILE A 153 5.34 11.21 -13.40
C ILE A 153 6.74 10.63 -13.13
N LEU A 154 7.07 9.48 -13.71
CA LEU A 154 8.37 8.82 -13.50
C LEU A 154 9.55 9.63 -14.04
N GLU A 155 9.33 10.42 -15.09
CA GLU A 155 10.37 11.27 -15.69
C GLU A 155 10.57 12.57 -14.91
N HIS A 156 9.49 13.18 -14.39
CA HIS A 156 9.52 14.54 -13.84
C HIS A 156 9.42 14.60 -12.32
N ALA A 157 9.05 13.52 -11.63
CA ALA A 157 9.05 13.48 -10.16
C ALA A 157 10.46 13.13 -9.63
N PRO A 158 11.17 14.05 -8.96
CA PRO A 158 12.61 13.89 -8.69
C PRO A 158 12.97 12.74 -7.75
N TYR A 159 12.02 12.25 -6.95
CA TYR A 159 12.28 11.20 -5.96
C TYR A 159 11.58 9.90 -6.27
N ILE A 160 10.47 9.92 -6.99
CA ILE A 160 9.66 8.74 -7.28
C ILE A 160 10.30 7.92 -8.40
N LYS A 161 10.69 6.71 -8.08
CA LYS A 161 11.29 5.76 -9.03
C LYS A 161 10.33 4.67 -9.46
N ASN A 162 9.38 4.33 -8.58
CA ASN A 162 8.43 3.25 -8.80
C ASN A 162 7.02 3.72 -8.52
N VAL A 163 6.07 3.27 -9.33
CA VAL A 163 4.64 3.41 -9.06
C VAL A 163 4.04 2.01 -9.06
N VAL A 164 3.39 1.64 -7.98
CA VAL A 164 2.79 0.31 -7.79
C VAL A 164 1.31 0.43 -7.49
N SER A 165 0.54 -0.54 -7.95
CA SER A 165 -0.87 -0.65 -7.59
C SER A 165 -1.02 -1.45 -6.30
N ALA A 166 -1.91 -1.00 -5.42
CA ALA A 166 -2.29 -1.71 -4.21
C ALA A 166 -3.82 -1.76 -4.14
N ALA A 167 -4.37 -2.96 -4.23
CA ALA A 167 -5.82 -3.17 -4.20
C ALA A 167 -6.44 -2.74 -2.86
N GLU A 168 -5.66 -2.79 -1.78
CA GLU A 168 -6.09 -2.39 -0.44
C GLU A 168 -6.35 -0.89 -0.29
N LEU A 169 -5.91 -0.09 -1.27
CA LEU A 169 -6.19 1.34 -1.36
C LEU A 169 -7.52 1.63 -2.08
N ASP A 170 -8.14 0.64 -2.71
CA ASP A 170 -9.45 0.81 -3.33
C ASP A 170 -10.52 1.03 -2.26
N ALA A 171 -11.49 1.91 -2.55
CA ALA A 171 -12.48 2.35 -1.55
C ALA A 171 -13.40 1.22 -1.04
N ASP A 172 -13.54 0.16 -1.80
CA ASP A 172 -14.45 -0.97 -1.55
C ASP A 172 -13.72 -2.26 -1.12
N SER A 173 -12.41 -2.21 -0.86
CA SER A 173 -11.61 -3.38 -0.48
C SER A 173 -11.54 -3.60 1.03
#